data_be669b399d97f9a56a97da2b4f349222
#
_entry.id   be669b399d97f9a56a97da2b4f349222
#
_cell.length_a   1.000
_cell.length_b   1.000
_cell.length_c   1.000
_cell.angle_alpha   90.00
_cell.angle_beta   90.00
_cell.angle_gamma   90.00
#
_symmetry.space_group_name_H-M   'P 1'
#
loop_
_entity.id
_entity.type
_entity.pdbx_description
1 polymer ?
#
loop_
_entity_poly.entity_id
_entity_poly.type
_entity_poly.pdbx_seq_one_letter_code
_entity_poly.pdbx_strand_id
1 'polypeptide(L)'
;SGKPADTEHPFGHGRIEYISGLIVAAAIIVMGVELFRSSVARIFNPDEMYFSILSVIILVGSILMKTWMFLFNRSLGKRLDSAAMLATSTDSLSDCVATAVVLLSLLLWKITGINIDGIAGTIVAIFVFVAGVQAARDTLQPLLGQPADEKLAHKIEDTVKEDEHVIGVHDLIVHDYGPGRRFASLHAELPYNMDMLDAHEIIDTAEKRVKNNLGCDISIHLDPVITDDEQINELRKITNQIISTIDARLSMHDFRVMRGPMMKKLMFDVVVPYDFEISDDVLKKKINSYIKIYDDNCYAVINIDRAMVR
;
A
#
# COMPACT_ATOMS: atom_id res chain seq x y z
N SER A 1 2.91 18.64 -8.52
CA SER A 1 3.26 18.00 -7.24
C SER A 1 4.52 18.61 -6.60
N GLY A 2 5.47 19.16 -7.37
CA GLY A 2 6.72 19.71 -6.85
C GLY A 2 6.64 21.05 -6.08
N LYS A 3 5.46 21.62 -5.87
CA LYS A 3 5.30 22.83 -5.05
C LYS A 3 5.57 22.49 -3.58
N PRO A 4 6.41 23.29 -2.87
CA PRO A 4 6.68 23.07 -1.45
C PRO A 4 5.42 23.29 -0.60
N ALA A 5 5.49 22.87 0.66
CA ALA A 5 4.45 23.13 1.65
C ALA A 5 4.23 24.65 1.82
N ASP A 6 2.99 25.05 2.03
CA ASP A 6 2.56 26.42 2.31
C ASP A 6 1.55 26.43 3.47
N THR A 7 1.06 27.60 3.84
CA THR A 7 0.13 27.77 4.97
C THR A 7 -1.22 27.07 4.76
N GLU A 8 -1.65 26.88 3.52
CA GLU A 8 -2.91 26.19 3.19
C GLU A 8 -2.69 24.67 3.08
N HIS A 9 -1.48 24.25 2.71
CA HIS A 9 -1.10 22.84 2.52
C HIS A 9 0.21 22.52 3.25
N PRO A 10 0.20 22.41 4.59
CA PRO A 10 1.41 22.22 5.41
C PRO A 10 2.13 20.87 5.11
N PHE A 11 1.41 19.87 4.63
CA PHE A 11 1.99 18.58 4.21
C PHE A 11 2.43 18.56 2.74
N GLY A 12 2.36 19.72 2.03
CA GLY A 12 2.74 19.87 0.62
C GLY A 12 1.64 19.47 -0.35
N HIS A 13 1.98 19.52 -1.65
CA HIS A 13 1.04 19.33 -2.76
C HIS A 13 1.20 17.98 -3.48
N GLY A 14 1.89 17.02 -2.87
CA GLY A 14 2.20 15.74 -3.52
C GLY A 14 0.96 14.97 -3.97
N ARG A 15 -0.14 15.02 -3.22
CA ARG A 15 -1.40 14.33 -3.57
C ARG A 15 -2.07 14.82 -4.85
N ILE A 16 -1.72 16.02 -5.36
CA ILE A 16 -2.19 16.50 -6.67
C ILE A 16 -1.78 15.54 -7.78
N GLU A 17 -0.69 14.82 -7.62
CA GLU A 17 -0.24 13.82 -8.58
C GLU A 17 -1.21 12.65 -8.71
N TYR A 18 -1.74 12.15 -7.60
CA TYR A 18 -2.78 11.11 -7.62
C TYR A 18 -4.06 11.62 -8.29
N ILE A 19 -4.46 12.87 -8.02
CA ILE A 19 -5.61 13.50 -8.68
C ILE A 19 -5.37 13.59 -10.19
N SER A 20 -4.16 13.99 -10.61
CA SER A 20 -3.80 14.06 -12.02
C SER A 20 -3.83 12.68 -12.69
N GLY A 21 -3.32 11.65 -12.02
CA GLY A 21 -3.41 10.26 -12.48
C GLY A 21 -4.86 9.78 -12.60
N LEU A 22 -5.71 10.14 -11.65
CA LEU A 22 -7.14 9.80 -11.68
C LEU A 22 -7.87 10.46 -12.87
N ILE A 23 -7.54 11.71 -13.19
CA ILE A 23 -8.10 12.41 -14.36
C ILE A 23 -7.69 11.70 -15.66
N VAL A 24 -6.43 11.28 -15.78
CA VAL A 24 -5.96 10.52 -16.94
C VAL A 24 -6.69 9.16 -17.01
N ALA A 25 -6.81 8.45 -15.91
CA ALA A 25 -7.53 7.17 -15.86
C ALA A 25 -9.02 7.33 -16.24
N ALA A 26 -9.68 8.40 -15.80
CA ALA A 26 -11.06 8.70 -16.19
C ALA A 26 -11.17 8.95 -17.70
N ALA A 27 -10.20 9.66 -18.30
CA ALA A 27 -10.17 9.86 -19.76
C ALA A 27 -10.02 8.50 -20.50
N ILE A 28 -9.17 7.58 -20.01
CA ILE A 28 -9.02 6.23 -20.58
C ILE A 28 -10.33 5.46 -20.53
N ILE A 29 -11.05 5.52 -19.39
CA ILE A 29 -12.36 4.87 -19.23
C ILE A 29 -13.36 5.41 -20.25
N VAL A 30 -13.46 6.75 -20.40
CA VAL A 30 -14.34 7.39 -21.38
C VAL A 30 -13.99 6.96 -22.80
N MET A 31 -12.70 6.95 -23.15
CA MET A 31 -12.24 6.45 -24.46
C MET A 31 -12.59 4.98 -24.68
N GLY A 32 -12.42 4.13 -23.65
CA GLY A 32 -12.82 2.72 -23.73
C GLY A 32 -14.32 2.54 -24.00
N VAL A 33 -15.18 3.29 -23.34
CA VAL A 33 -16.64 3.30 -23.59
C VAL A 33 -16.97 3.76 -25.00
N GLU A 34 -16.35 4.84 -25.48
CA GLU A 34 -16.60 5.39 -26.81
C GLU A 34 -16.10 4.43 -27.91
N LEU A 35 -14.92 3.83 -27.71
CA LEU A 35 -14.39 2.81 -28.60
C LEU A 35 -15.30 1.56 -28.65
N PHE A 36 -15.83 1.14 -27.50
CA PHE A 36 -16.80 0.04 -27.42
C PHE A 36 -18.05 0.36 -28.24
N ARG A 37 -18.64 1.52 -28.00
CA ARG A 37 -19.84 1.98 -28.69
C ARG A 37 -19.65 2.05 -30.20
N SER A 38 -18.54 2.65 -30.66
CA SER A 38 -18.26 2.77 -32.10
C SER A 38 -17.95 1.42 -32.74
N SER A 39 -17.21 0.53 -32.04
CA SER A 39 -16.87 -0.80 -32.55
C SER A 39 -18.09 -1.70 -32.67
N VAL A 40 -19.00 -1.68 -31.69
CA VAL A 40 -20.27 -2.40 -31.77
C VAL A 40 -21.13 -1.88 -32.91
N ALA A 41 -21.19 -0.56 -33.14
CA ALA A 41 -21.91 0.02 -34.28
C ALA A 41 -21.35 -0.50 -35.63
N ARG A 42 -20.02 -0.64 -35.74
CA ARG A 42 -19.37 -1.20 -36.95
C ARG A 42 -19.61 -2.69 -37.18
N ILE A 43 -19.98 -3.45 -36.16
CA ILE A 43 -20.42 -4.85 -36.33
C ILE A 43 -21.71 -4.90 -37.13
N PHE A 44 -22.69 -4.01 -36.84
CA PHE A 44 -24.00 -3.98 -37.51
C PHE A 44 -23.98 -3.18 -38.82
N ASN A 45 -23.15 -2.15 -38.90
CA ASN A 45 -23.00 -1.28 -40.06
C ASN A 45 -21.48 -1.16 -40.40
N PRO A 46 -20.92 -2.16 -41.11
CA PRO A 46 -19.50 -2.15 -41.42
C PRO A 46 -19.14 -0.96 -42.35
N ASP A 47 -18.12 -0.18 -41.95
CA ASP A 47 -17.56 0.87 -42.79
C ASP A 47 -16.82 0.26 -43.98
N GLU A 48 -16.80 1.00 -45.14
CA GLU A 48 -15.98 0.63 -46.27
C GLU A 48 -14.50 0.77 -45.91
N MET A 49 -13.74 -0.28 -46.10
CA MET A 49 -12.30 -0.26 -45.83
C MET A 49 -11.51 0.14 -47.09
N TYR A 50 -10.61 1.12 -46.91
CA TYR A 50 -9.69 1.54 -47.98
C TYR A 50 -8.24 1.23 -47.58
N PHE A 51 -7.58 0.38 -48.36
CA PHE A 51 -6.17 0.08 -48.16
C PHE A 51 -5.27 1.12 -48.80
N SER A 52 -4.39 1.73 -48.03
CA SER A 52 -3.33 2.61 -48.52
C SER A 52 -2.00 2.26 -47.83
N ILE A 53 -0.92 2.21 -48.62
CA ILE A 53 0.44 2.03 -48.09
C ILE A 53 0.79 3.16 -47.11
N LEU A 54 0.34 4.38 -47.43
CA LEU A 54 0.54 5.53 -46.55
C LEU A 54 -0.12 5.33 -45.18
N SER A 55 -1.35 4.79 -45.16
CA SER A 55 -2.05 4.46 -43.90
C SER A 55 -1.26 3.43 -43.06
N VAL A 56 -0.72 2.40 -43.69
CA VAL A 56 0.13 1.40 -42.99
C VAL A 56 1.39 2.05 -42.41
N ILE A 57 2.08 2.90 -43.15
CA ILE A 57 3.29 3.61 -42.65
C ILE A 57 2.94 4.50 -41.43
N ILE A 58 1.83 5.22 -41.50
CA ILE A 58 1.37 6.09 -40.42
C ILE A 58 1.02 5.23 -39.15
N LEU A 59 0.30 4.13 -39.33
CA LEU A 59 -0.08 3.22 -38.22
C LEU A 59 1.16 2.60 -37.58
N VAL A 60 2.12 2.11 -38.38
CA VAL A 60 3.38 1.54 -37.84
C VAL A 60 4.19 2.64 -37.12
N GLY A 61 4.31 3.83 -37.66
CA GLY A 61 4.97 4.97 -37.03
C GLY A 61 4.30 5.33 -35.68
N SER A 62 2.96 5.33 -35.64
CA SER A 62 2.20 5.55 -34.40
C SER A 62 2.47 4.48 -33.37
N ILE A 63 2.46 3.20 -33.74
CA ILE A 63 2.75 2.08 -32.83
C ILE A 63 4.15 2.22 -32.23
N LEU A 64 5.16 2.51 -33.04
CA LEU A 64 6.53 2.70 -32.56
C LEU A 64 6.63 3.86 -31.58
N MET A 65 6.02 5.00 -31.89
CA MET A 65 6.01 6.18 -31.02
C MET A 65 5.29 5.87 -29.68
N LYS A 66 4.11 5.27 -29.73
CA LYS A 66 3.33 4.92 -28.53
C LYS A 66 4.03 3.86 -27.69
N THR A 67 4.68 2.87 -28.30
CA THR A 67 5.50 1.89 -27.60
C THR A 67 6.67 2.56 -26.87
N TRP A 68 7.36 3.48 -27.51
CA TRP A 68 8.42 4.25 -26.88
C TRP A 68 7.91 5.08 -25.71
N MET A 69 6.80 5.80 -25.88
CA MET A 69 6.15 6.58 -24.80
C MET A 69 5.74 5.68 -23.62
N PHE A 70 5.16 4.51 -23.90
CA PHE A 70 4.82 3.53 -22.87
C PHE A 70 6.05 3.12 -22.05
N LEU A 71 7.11 2.66 -22.71
CA LEU A 71 8.33 2.21 -22.04
C LEU A 71 8.99 3.32 -21.23
N PHE A 72 9.07 4.52 -21.82
CA PHE A 72 9.65 5.70 -21.15
C PHE A 72 8.85 6.08 -19.89
N ASN A 73 7.55 6.31 -20.05
CA ASN A 73 6.69 6.71 -18.92
C ASN A 73 6.62 5.63 -17.83
N ARG A 74 6.58 4.35 -18.22
CA ARG A 74 6.59 3.24 -17.25
C ARG A 74 7.89 3.15 -16.47
N SER A 75 9.04 3.28 -17.15
CA SER A 75 10.35 3.22 -16.49
C SER A 75 10.55 4.40 -15.54
N LEU A 76 10.23 5.61 -16.00
CA LEU A 76 10.40 6.82 -15.21
C LEU A 76 9.36 6.91 -14.08
N GLY A 77 8.11 6.52 -14.35
CA GLY A 77 7.02 6.48 -13.38
C GLY A 77 7.33 5.55 -12.21
N LYS A 78 7.92 4.37 -12.49
CA LYS A 78 8.37 3.44 -11.42
C LYS A 78 9.55 3.98 -10.60
N ARG A 79 10.46 4.73 -11.24
CA ARG A 79 11.64 5.30 -10.54
C ARG A 79 11.27 6.49 -9.65
N LEU A 80 10.30 7.28 -10.08
CA LEU A 80 9.85 8.49 -9.38
C LEU A 80 8.63 8.25 -8.48
N ASP A 81 8.12 7.00 -8.43
CA ASP A 81 6.88 6.64 -7.73
C ASP A 81 5.70 7.54 -8.14
N SER A 82 5.60 7.81 -9.46
CA SER A 82 4.65 8.77 -10.04
C SER A 82 3.42 8.08 -10.60
N ALA A 83 2.28 8.20 -9.91
CA ALA A 83 0.99 7.67 -10.34
C ALA A 83 0.52 8.27 -11.68
N ALA A 84 0.75 9.57 -11.89
CA ALA A 84 0.39 10.26 -13.13
C ALA A 84 1.17 9.71 -14.34
N MET A 85 2.48 9.46 -14.19
CA MET A 85 3.28 8.86 -15.26
C MET A 85 2.89 7.41 -15.54
N LEU A 86 2.55 6.64 -14.51
CA LEU A 86 2.06 5.27 -14.66
C LEU A 86 0.71 5.25 -15.39
N ALA A 87 -0.22 6.13 -15.05
CA ALA A 87 -1.49 6.29 -15.76
C ALA A 87 -1.27 6.67 -17.23
N THR A 88 -0.37 7.63 -17.53
CA THR A 88 0.00 8.01 -18.91
C THR A 88 0.67 6.85 -19.67
N SER A 89 1.42 5.98 -18.98
CA SER A 89 1.96 4.78 -19.61
C SER A 89 0.85 3.80 -20.01
N THR A 90 -0.17 3.63 -19.18
CA THR A 90 -1.34 2.79 -19.45
C THR A 90 -2.12 3.32 -20.66
N ASP A 91 -2.32 4.63 -20.75
CA ASP A 91 -2.90 5.31 -21.89
C ASP A 91 -2.13 5.00 -23.19
N SER A 92 -0.81 5.21 -23.18
CA SER A 92 0.06 4.93 -24.33
C SER A 92 0.03 3.46 -24.76
N LEU A 93 -0.09 2.52 -23.81
CA LEU A 93 -0.24 1.09 -24.09
C LEU A 93 -1.60 0.80 -24.75
N SER A 94 -2.68 1.39 -24.21
CA SER A 94 -4.02 1.24 -24.74
C SER A 94 -4.12 1.71 -26.20
N ASP A 95 -3.53 2.87 -26.48
CA ASP A 95 -3.44 3.42 -27.83
C ASP A 95 -2.60 2.54 -28.77
N CYS A 96 -1.48 2.01 -28.28
CA CYS A 96 -0.62 1.11 -29.04
C CYS A 96 -1.39 -0.18 -29.44
N VAL A 97 -2.09 -0.80 -28.48
CA VAL A 97 -2.90 -2.00 -28.74
C VAL A 97 -4.04 -1.70 -29.69
N ALA A 98 -4.77 -0.60 -29.50
CA ALA A 98 -5.85 -0.21 -30.40
C ALA A 98 -5.35 0.00 -31.83
N THR A 99 -4.25 0.74 -32.01
CA THR A 99 -3.65 1.00 -33.32
C THR A 99 -3.12 -0.29 -33.97
N ALA A 100 -2.52 -1.20 -33.19
CA ALA A 100 -2.03 -2.49 -33.69
C ALA A 100 -3.19 -3.36 -34.20
N VAL A 101 -4.33 -3.36 -33.50
CA VAL A 101 -5.52 -4.13 -33.91
C VAL A 101 -6.13 -3.53 -35.18
N VAL A 102 -6.19 -2.20 -35.30
CA VAL A 102 -6.62 -1.55 -36.55
C VAL A 102 -5.72 -1.93 -37.73
N LEU A 103 -4.39 -1.93 -37.52
CA LEU A 103 -3.43 -2.35 -38.54
C LEU A 103 -3.63 -3.83 -38.94
N LEU A 104 -3.78 -4.72 -37.96
CA LEU A 104 -4.02 -6.14 -38.19
C LEU A 104 -5.35 -6.37 -38.92
N SER A 105 -6.42 -5.69 -38.55
CA SER A 105 -7.72 -5.74 -39.22
C SER A 105 -7.62 -5.31 -40.67
N LEU A 106 -6.89 -4.22 -40.95
CA LEU A 106 -6.66 -3.72 -42.31
C LEU A 106 -5.87 -4.71 -43.17
N LEU A 107 -4.82 -5.32 -42.61
CA LEU A 107 -4.02 -6.33 -43.30
C LEU A 107 -4.81 -7.62 -43.58
N LEU A 108 -5.57 -8.09 -42.61
CA LEU A 108 -6.44 -9.27 -42.75
C LEU A 108 -7.52 -9.04 -43.83
N TRP A 109 -8.17 -7.87 -43.79
CA TRP A 109 -9.16 -7.53 -44.83
C TRP A 109 -8.51 -7.50 -46.22
N LYS A 110 -7.30 -6.97 -46.38
CA LYS A 110 -6.57 -6.93 -47.65
C LYS A 110 -6.27 -8.31 -48.18
N ILE A 111 -6.01 -9.32 -47.32
CA ILE A 111 -5.63 -10.68 -47.71
C ILE A 111 -6.87 -11.56 -47.90
N THR A 112 -7.84 -11.46 -46.99
CA THR A 112 -8.99 -12.41 -46.94
C THR A 112 -10.31 -11.81 -47.44
N GLY A 113 -10.41 -10.49 -47.56
CA GLY A 113 -11.67 -9.78 -47.81
C GLY A 113 -12.65 -9.75 -46.65
N ILE A 114 -12.29 -10.32 -45.49
CA ILE A 114 -13.14 -10.36 -44.30
C ILE A 114 -12.89 -9.13 -43.43
N ASN A 115 -13.94 -8.36 -43.16
CA ASN A 115 -13.88 -7.22 -42.24
C ASN A 115 -14.14 -7.69 -40.82
N ILE A 116 -13.11 -7.68 -39.98
CA ILE A 116 -13.18 -8.03 -38.55
C ILE A 116 -13.02 -6.81 -37.63
N ASP A 117 -12.94 -5.58 -38.16
CA ASP A 117 -12.62 -4.35 -37.42
C ASP A 117 -13.57 -4.12 -36.24
N GLY A 118 -14.89 -4.28 -36.45
CA GLY A 118 -15.87 -4.10 -35.39
C GLY A 118 -15.71 -5.11 -34.23
N ILE A 119 -15.45 -6.39 -34.53
CA ILE A 119 -15.27 -7.43 -33.50
C ILE A 119 -13.96 -7.21 -32.76
N ALA A 120 -12.86 -7.02 -33.49
CA ALA A 120 -11.54 -6.81 -32.93
C ALA A 120 -11.51 -5.50 -32.08
N GLY A 121 -12.12 -4.43 -32.61
CA GLY A 121 -12.27 -3.16 -31.86
C GLY A 121 -13.08 -3.31 -30.59
N THR A 122 -14.13 -4.14 -30.58
CA THR A 122 -14.92 -4.41 -29.36
C THR A 122 -14.08 -5.10 -28.27
N ILE A 123 -13.25 -6.09 -28.64
CA ILE A 123 -12.34 -6.77 -27.70
C ILE A 123 -11.33 -5.78 -27.13
N VAL A 124 -10.72 -4.93 -27.98
CA VAL A 124 -9.79 -3.89 -27.53
C VAL A 124 -10.47 -2.89 -26.63
N ALA A 125 -11.70 -2.48 -26.93
CA ALA A 125 -12.43 -1.53 -26.12
C ALA A 125 -12.66 -2.04 -24.69
N ILE A 126 -12.96 -3.34 -24.53
CA ILE A 126 -13.08 -3.99 -23.22
C ILE A 126 -11.72 -3.96 -22.50
N PHE A 127 -10.63 -4.29 -23.19
CA PHE A 127 -9.29 -4.23 -22.63
C PHE A 127 -8.95 -2.81 -22.17
N VAL A 128 -9.18 -1.78 -22.97
CA VAL A 128 -8.94 -0.37 -22.63
C VAL A 128 -9.77 0.05 -21.43
N PHE A 129 -11.04 -0.31 -21.39
CA PHE A 129 -11.93 -0.01 -20.28
C PHE A 129 -11.40 -0.62 -18.97
N VAL A 130 -11.05 -1.92 -18.98
CA VAL A 130 -10.51 -2.61 -17.80
C VAL A 130 -9.18 -1.98 -17.35
N ALA A 131 -8.30 -1.64 -18.29
CA ALA A 131 -7.04 -0.97 -17.99
C ALA A 131 -7.25 0.42 -17.37
N GLY A 132 -8.23 1.18 -17.84
CA GLY A 132 -8.62 2.47 -17.27
C GLY A 132 -9.17 2.34 -15.84
N VAL A 133 -10.03 1.35 -15.60
CA VAL A 133 -10.56 1.07 -14.25
C VAL A 133 -9.43 0.67 -13.30
N GLN A 134 -8.50 -0.17 -13.76
CA GLN A 134 -7.33 -0.55 -12.95
C GLN A 134 -6.46 0.67 -12.62
N ALA A 135 -6.14 1.52 -13.61
CA ALA A 135 -5.38 2.74 -13.38
C ALA A 135 -6.08 3.71 -12.42
N ALA A 136 -7.41 3.85 -12.50
CA ALA A 136 -8.19 4.64 -11.56
C ALA A 136 -8.11 4.07 -10.13
N ARG A 137 -8.19 2.76 -10.00
CA ARG A 137 -8.07 2.07 -8.70
C ARG A 137 -6.69 2.28 -8.08
N ASP A 138 -5.62 2.11 -8.87
CA ASP A 138 -4.24 2.25 -8.40
C ASP A 138 -3.93 3.69 -7.95
N THR A 139 -4.54 4.69 -8.56
CA THR A 139 -4.39 6.10 -8.16
C THR A 139 -5.29 6.50 -7.00
N LEU A 140 -6.41 5.81 -6.79
CA LEU A 140 -7.36 6.11 -5.72
C LEU A 140 -6.91 5.49 -4.38
N GLN A 141 -6.30 4.30 -4.40
CA GLN A 141 -5.90 3.58 -3.19
C GLN A 141 -4.98 4.41 -2.25
N PRO A 142 -3.93 5.11 -2.72
CA PRO A 142 -3.12 5.97 -1.85
C PRO A 142 -3.90 7.13 -1.23
N LEU A 143 -4.93 7.64 -1.93
CA LEU A 143 -5.79 8.71 -1.40
C LEU A 143 -6.71 8.20 -0.28
N LEU A 144 -7.14 6.93 -0.35
CA LEU A 144 -7.98 6.29 0.65
C LEU A 144 -7.20 5.77 1.86
N GLY A 145 -5.86 5.77 1.80
CA GLY A 145 -5.01 5.28 2.88
C GLY A 145 -4.72 3.79 2.76
N GLN A 146 -3.98 3.40 1.73
CA GLN A 146 -3.48 2.03 1.61
C GLN A 146 -2.38 1.75 2.65
N PRO A 147 -2.17 0.47 3.05
CA PRO A 147 -1.05 0.09 3.88
C PRO A 147 0.29 0.50 3.27
N ALA A 148 1.29 0.76 4.12
CA ALA A 148 2.65 1.03 3.67
C ALA A 148 3.22 -0.16 2.88
N ASP A 149 4.16 0.13 1.99
CA ASP A 149 4.98 -0.92 1.37
C ASP A 149 5.72 -1.71 2.46
N GLU A 150 5.56 -3.03 2.47
CA GLU A 150 6.13 -3.94 3.46
C GLU A 150 7.65 -3.77 3.60
N LYS A 151 8.36 -3.52 2.49
CA LYS A 151 9.81 -3.28 2.50
C LYS A 151 10.18 -1.97 3.18
N LEU A 152 9.34 -0.93 3.02
CA LEU A 152 9.54 0.33 3.71
C LEU A 152 9.29 0.19 5.21
N ALA A 153 8.21 -0.51 5.58
CA ALA A 153 7.88 -0.76 6.97
C ALA A 153 9.01 -1.49 7.71
N HIS A 154 9.48 -2.61 7.16
CA HIS A 154 10.63 -3.33 7.74
C HIS A 154 11.89 -2.48 7.83
N LYS A 155 12.19 -1.67 6.81
CA LYS A 155 13.36 -0.77 6.88
C LYS A 155 13.23 0.29 7.98
N ILE A 156 12.04 0.82 8.21
CA ILE A 156 11.80 1.77 9.32
C ILE A 156 12.03 1.05 10.65
N GLU A 157 11.42 -0.11 10.86
CA GLU A 157 11.56 -0.90 12.07
C GLU A 157 13.03 -1.28 12.33
N ASP A 158 13.72 -1.80 11.31
CA ASP A 158 15.14 -2.18 11.42
C ASP A 158 16.01 -0.98 11.75
N THR A 159 15.76 0.19 11.13
CA THR A 159 16.52 1.42 11.38
C THR A 159 16.33 1.93 12.81
N VAL A 160 15.13 1.79 13.36
CA VAL A 160 14.86 2.18 14.77
C VAL A 160 15.51 1.19 15.73
N LYS A 161 15.50 -0.11 15.42
CA LYS A 161 16.14 -1.19 16.20
C LYS A 161 17.67 -1.23 16.10
N GLU A 162 18.32 -0.36 15.32
CA GLU A 162 19.79 -0.30 15.27
C GLU A 162 20.43 0.08 16.62
N ASP A 163 19.69 0.77 17.49
CA ASP A 163 20.17 1.06 18.84
C ASP A 163 19.91 -0.12 19.76
N GLU A 164 20.94 -0.54 20.50
CA GLU A 164 20.89 -1.72 21.37
C GLU A 164 19.93 -1.59 22.57
N HIS A 165 19.55 -0.36 22.93
CA HIS A 165 18.61 -0.09 24.01
C HIS A 165 17.15 -0.22 23.54
N VAL A 166 16.88 -0.24 22.24
CA VAL A 166 15.53 -0.45 21.70
C VAL A 166 15.18 -1.93 21.78
N ILE A 167 14.32 -2.28 22.73
CA ILE A 167 13.91 -3.66 23.01
C ILE A 167 12.93 -4.17 21.95
N GLY A 168 12.03 -3.32 21.50
CA GLY A 168 10.99 -3.64 20.54
C GLY A 168 10.44 -2.41 19.86
N VAL A 169 9.76 -2.61 18.73
CA VAL A 169 8.97 -1.58 18.04
C VAL A 169 7.64 -2.18 17.62
N HIS A 170 6.58 -1.37 17.68
CA HIS A 170 5.22 -1.76 17.30
C HIS A 170 4.40 -0.55 16.85
N ASP A 171 3.17 -0.79 16.39
CA ASP A 171 2.20 0.22 15.97
C ASP A 171 2.72 1.19 14.89
N LEU A 172 3.50 0.65 13.94
CA LEU A 172 3.96 1.44 12.81
C LEU A 172 2.79 1.83 11.91
N ILE A 173 2.56 3.14 11.79
CA ILE A 173 1.62 3.75 10.87
C ILE A 173 2.40 4.63 9.91
N VAL A 174 2.16 4.48 8.60
CA VAL A 174 2.78 5.33 7.57
C VAL A 174 1.69 6.04 6.77
N HIS A 175 1.76 7.34 6.72
CA HIS A 175 0.89 8.20 5.93
C HIS A 175 1.60 8.67 4.67
N ASP A 176 0.98 8.44 3.51
CA ASP A 176 1.47 8.91 2.22
C ASP A 176 0.77 10.23 1.83
N TYR A 177 1.59 11.27 1.58
CA TYR A 177 1.14 12.57 1.09
C TYR A 177 1.61 12.84 -0.35
N GLY A 178 2.00 11.80 -1.08
CA GLY A 178 2.49 11.87 -2.44
C GLY A 178 3.98 11.56 -2.57
N PRO A 179 4.52 11.50 -3.78
CA PRO A 179 5.89 11.11 -4.04
C PRO A 179 6.90 11.88 -3.20
N GLY A 180 7.71 11.16 -2.41
CA GLY A 180 8.74 11.72 -1.55
C GLY A 180 8.24 12.46 -0.31
N ARG A 181 6.97 12.32 0.07
CA ARG A 181 6.36 12.93 1.25
C ARG A 181 5.64 11.88 2.09
N ARG A 182 6.35 11.30 3.04
CA ARG A 182 5.83 10.28 3.96
C ARG A 182 6.04 10.72 5.40
N PHE A 183 5.04 10.45 6.22
CA PHE A 183 5.06 10.66 7.66
C PHE A 183 4.73 9.34 8.33
N ALA A 184 5.52 8.97 9.32
CA ALA A 184 5.29 7.76 10.09
C ALA A 184 5.13 8.08 11.57
N SER A 185 4.47 7.17 12.27
CA SER A 185 4.52 7.07 13.72
C SER A 185 4.71 5.61 14.10
N LEU A 186 5.45 5.37 15.18
CA LEU A 186 5.58 4.05 15.79
C LEU A 186 5.86 4.19 17.28
N HIS A 187 5.75 3.08 17.98
CA HIS A 187 6.12 2.95 19.38
C HIS A 187 7.45 2.20 19.49
N ALA A 188 8.35 2.69 20.36
CA ALA A 188 9.62 2.04 20.66
C ALA A 188 9.70 1.72 22.16
N GLU A 189 9.97 0.45 22.47
CA GLU A 189 10.12 -0.05 23.83
C GLU A 189 11.56 0.19 24.32
N LEU A 190 11.70 0.89 25.45
CA LEU A 190 12.99 1.15 26.11
C LEU A 190 12.93 0.70 27.58
N PRO A 191 14.08 0.40 28.24
CA PRO A 191 14.09 0.05 29.67
C PRO A 191 13.52 1.18 30.53
N TYR A 192 12.58 0.85 31.43
CA TYR A 192 11.90 1.83 32.28
C TYR A 192 12.82 2.57 33.26
N ASN A 193 13.97 1.99 33.59
CA ASN A 193 14.97 2.51 34.52
C ASN A 193 16.04 3.40 33.83
N MET A 194 15.92 3.63 32.54
CA MET A 194 16.78 4.54 31.79
C MET A 194 16.52 6.01 32.18
N ASP A 195 17.56 6.82 32.21
CA ASP A 195 17.39 8.27 32.37
C ASP A 195 16.56 8.85 31.22
N MET A 196 15.66 9.76 31.55
CA MET A 196 14.73 10.31 30.56
C MET A 196 15.45 11.10 29.44
N LEU A 197 16.58 11.75 29.75
CA LEU A 197 17.35 12.50 28.74
C LEU A 197 18.05 11.52 27.79
N ASP A 198 18.63 10.44 28.33
CA ASP A 198 19.27 9.39 27.51
C ASP A 198 18.24 8.71 26.61
N ALA A 199 17.07 8.36 27.15
CA ALA A 199 15.99 7.78 26.39
C ALA A 199 15.50 8.71 25.25
N HIS A 200 15.37 10.00 25.54
CA HIS A 200 15.01 11.00 24.53
C HIS A 200 16.08 11.13 23.44
N GLU A 201 17.36 11.11 23.77
CA GLU A 201 18.45 11.21 22.80
C GLU A 201 18.50 10.00 21.86
N ILE A 202 18.22 8.80 22.37
CA ILE A 202 18.08 7.58 21.55
C ILE A 202 16.95 7.74 20.56
N ILE A 203 15.76 8.18 21.00
CA ILE A 203 14.59 8.36 20.14
C ILE A 203 14.85 9.45 19.09
N ASP A 204 15.35 10.62 19.48
CA ASP A 204 15.67 11.71 18.56
C ASP A 204 16.71 11.30 17.50
N THR A 205 17.69 10.49 17.90
CA THR A 205 18.69 9.93 17.00
C THR A 205 18.04 8.93 16.01
N ALA A 206 17.15 8.06 16.48
CA ALA A 206 16.42 7.12 15.63
C ALA A 206 15.52 7.86 14.63
N GLU A 207 14.77 8.88 15.05
CA GLU A 207 13.96 9.73 14.17
C GLU A 207 14.79 10.39 13.07
N LYS A 208 15.92 10.99 13.43
CA LYS A 208 16.87 11.61 12.48
C LYS A 208 17.44 10.59 11.50
N ARG A 209 17.75 9.38 11.97
CA ARG A 209 18.29 8.29 11.14
C ARG A 209 17.26 7.82 10.10
N VAL A 210 16.01 7.60 10.51
CA VAL A 210 14.91 7.25 9.59
C VAL A 210 14.71 8.36 8.55
N LYS A 211 14.65 9.62 8.98
CA LYS A 211 14.51 10.77 8.08
C LYS A 211 15.63 10.84 7.04
N ASN A 212 16.89 10.71 7.47
CA ASN A 212 18.05 10.86 6.60
C ASN A 212 18.23 9.68 5.63
N ASN A 213 17.97 8.45 6.10
CA ASN A 213 18.22 7.23 5.33
C ASN A 213 17.04 6.87 4.41
N LEU A 214 15.80 7.13 4.86
CA LEU A 214 14.58 6.66 4.18
C LEU A 214 13.72 7.80 3.63
N GLY A 215 14.05 9.07 3.95
CA GLY A 215 13.27 10.23 3.50
C GLY A 215 11.85 10.25 4.06
N CYS A 216 11.64 9.66 5.24
CA CYS A 216 10.36 9.60 5.93
C CYS A 216 10.47 10.40 7.24
N ASP A 217 9.64 11.42 7.40
CA ASP A 217 9.49 12.09 8.69
C ASP A 217 8.76 11.15 9.65
N ILE A 218 9.29 10.97 10.86
CA ILE A 218 8.71 10.02 11.83
C ILE A 218 8.61 10.66 13.22
N SER A 219 7.58 10.28 13.97
CA SER A 219 7.46 10.54 15.39
C SER A 219 7.40 9.20 16.12
N ILE A 220 8.28 9.04 17.11
CA ILE A 220 8.40 7.80 17.87
C ILE A 220 7.89 8.03 19.29
N HIS A 221 6.85 7.26 19.66
CA HIS A 221 6.37 7.22 21.03
C HIS A 221 7.25 6.28 21.87
N LEU A 222 7.71 6.77 23.02
CA LEU A 222 8.54 5.97 23.91
C LEU A 222 7.69 5.20 24.90
N ASP A 223 7.81 3.86 24.89
CA ASP A 223 7.15 2.96 25.84
C ASP A 223 8.15 2.37 26.84
N PRO A 224 8.02 2.71 28.14
CA PRO A 224 8.91 2.15 29.15
C PRO A 224 8.54 0.72 29.50
N VAL A 225 9.49 -0.21 29.39
CA VAL A 225 9.31 -1.63 29.63
C VAL A 225 10.14 -2.10 30.82
N ILE A 226 9.52 -2.82 31.75
CA ILE A 226 10.21 -3.44 32.88
C ILE A 226 10.96 -4.68 32.37
N THR A 227 12.29 -4.66 32.52
CA THR A 227 13.19 -5.72 32.06
C THR A 227 13.92 -6.46 33.18
N ASP A 228 13.98 -5.89 34.37
CA ASP A 228 14.73 -6.36 35.53
C ASP A 228 13.87 -7.12 36.55
N ASP A 229 12.57 -7.35 36.28
CA ASP A 229 11.67 -8.14 37.12
C ASP A 229 11.46 -9.54 36.50
N GLU A 230 12.07 -10.56 37.09
CA GLU A 230 12.05 -11.93 36.60
C GLU A 230 10.62 -12.51 36.51
N GLN A 231 9.75 -12.17 37.46
CA GLN A 231 8.34 -12.61 37.46
C GLN A 231 7.54 -11.97 36.33
N ILE A 232 7.77 -10.69 36.06
CA ILE A 232 7.12 -9.97 34.93
C ILE A 232 7.59 -10.55 33.61
N ASN A 233 8.89 -10.81 33.46
CA ASN A 233 9.45 -11.40 32.26
C ASN A 233 8.93 -12.83 32.01
N GLU A 234 8.76 -13.63 33.05
CA GLU A 234 8.14 -14.95 32.95
C GLU A 234 6.68 -14.87 32.52
N LEU A 235 5.89 -14.00 33.15
CA LEU A 235 4.48 -13.77 32.78
C LEU A 235 4.35 -13.29 31.32
N ARG A 236 5.22 -12.38 30.89
CA ARG A 236 5.27 -11.92 29.48
C ARG A 236 5.53 -13.07 28.52
N LYS A 237 6.54 -13.89 28.80
CA LYS A 237 6.90 -15.05 27.99
C LYS A 237 5.75 -16.06 27.86
N ILE A 238 5.11 -16.37 28.99
CA ILE A 238 4.00 -17.32 29.02
C ILE A 238 2.78 -16.77 28.28
N THR A 239 2.44 -15.49 28.51
CA THR A 239 1.34 -14.85 27.80
C THR A 239 1.58 -14.86 26.28
N ASN A 240 2.79 -14.57 25.84
CA ASN A 240 3.14 -14.64 24.42
C ASN A 240 3.03 -16.07 23.86
N GLN A 241 3.43 -17.07 24.61
CA GLN A 241 3.26 -18.50 24.23
C GLN A 241 1.77 -18.88 24.13
N ILE A 242 0.94 -18.44 25.07
CA ILE A 242 -0.51 -18.65 25.01
C ILE A 242 -1.09 -18.06 23.73
N ILE A 243 -0.74 -16.82 23.43
CA ILE A 243 -1.24 -16.11 22.23
C ILE A 243 -0.81 -16.82 20.94
N SER A 244 0.48 -17.16 20.82
CA SER A 244 1.02 -17.88 19.66
C SER A 244 0.47 -19.30 19.49
N THR A 245 0.04 -19.94 20.59
CA THR A 245 -0.64 -21.25 20.55
C THR A 245 -2.06 -21.14 19.98
N ILE A 246 -2.71 -20.00 20.13
CA ILE A 246 -4.05 -19.76 19.56
C ILE A 246 -3.97 -19.60 18.05
N ASP A 247 -3.04 -18.77 17.57
CA ASP A 247 -2.69 -18.61 16.15
C ASP A 247 -1.29 -17.97 16.06
N ALA A 248 -0.43 -18.53 15.22
CA ALA A 248 0.95 -18.05 15.04
C ALA A 248 1.05 -16.63 14.41
N ARG A 249 -0.04 -16.12 13.84
CA ARG A 249 -0.13 -14.77 13.26
C ARG A 249 -0.42 -13.70 14.30
N LEU A 250 -0.79 -14.08 15.51
CA LEU A 250 -1.04 -13.15 16.61
C LEU A 250 0.27 -12.76 17.28
N SER A 251 0.42 -11.49 17.59
CA SER A 251 1.54 -10.97 18.38
C SER A 251 1.04 -10.11 19.54
N MET A 252 1.89 -9.89 20.53
CA MET A 252 1.57 -9.12 21.73
C MET A 252 2.61 -8.01 21.91
N HIS A 253 2.14 -6.82 22.28
CA HIS A 253 2.98 -5.69 22.70
C HIS A 253 2.37 -4.94 23.89
N ASP A 254 3.08 -3.95 24.41
CA ASP A 254 2.70 -3.11 25.55
C ASP A 254 2.30 -3.92 26.82
N PHE A 255 3.08 -4.99 27.10
CA PHE A 255 2.80 -5.86 28.24
C PHE A 255 3.16 -5.21 29.56
N ARG A 256 2.15 -4.99 30.42
CA ARG A 256 2.27 -4.40 31.75
C ARG A 256 1.59 -5.26 32.81
N VAL A 257 2.15 -5.29 34.01
CA VAL A 257 1.59 -6.02 35.14
C VAL A 257 1.29 -5.07 36.29
N MET A 258 0.02 -4.99 36.69
CA MET A 258 -0.37 -4.29 37.90
C MET A 258 -0.58 -5.31 39.02
N ARG A 259 0.21 -5.21 40.09
CA ARG A 259 0.11 -6.07 41.26
C ARG A 259 -0.95 -5.53 42.21
N GLY A 260 -2.04 -6.28 42.39
CA GLY A 260 -3.06 -6.06 43.43
C GLY A 260 -2.84 -6.96 44.65
N PRO A 261 -3.57 -6.70 45.77
CA PRO A 261 -3.38 -7.46 46.99
C PRO A 261 -3.71 -8.96 46.87
N MET A 262 -4.64 -9.33 45.98
CA MET A 262 -5.12 -10.71 45.79
C MET A 262 -5.03 -11.19 44.34
N MET A 263 -4.94 -10.27 43.36
CA MET A 263 -4.94 -10.62 41.95
C MET A 263 -3.93 -9.75 41.18
N LYS A 264 -3.28 -10.36 40.20
CA LYS A 264 -2.42 -9.66 39.22
C LYS A 264 -3.25 -9.33 38.00
N LYS A 265 -3.23 -8.06 37.55
CA LYS A 265 -3.86 -7.61 36.33
C LYS A 265 -2.78 -7.53 35.25
N LEU A 266 -2.91 -8.35 34.21
CA LEU A 266 -2.08 -8.29 33.01
C LEU A 266 -2.76 -7.35 32.03
N MET A 267 -2.04 -6.38 31.51
CA MET A 267 -2.51 -5.44 30.49
C MET A 267 -1.59 -5.55 29.30
N PHE A 268 -2.16 -5.76 28.13
CA PHE A 268 -1.40 -5.87 26.89
C PHE A 268 -2.31 -5.74 25.67
N ASP A 269 -1.69 -5.43 24.54
CA ASP A 269 -2.36 -5.33 23.27
C ASP A 269 -2.03 -6.55 22.42
N VAL A 270 -3.02 -7.02 21.63
CA VAL A 270 -2.87 -8.16 20.73
C VAL A 270 -3.12 -7.70 19.31
N VAL A 271 -2.11 -7.84 18.46
CA VAL A 271 -2.23 -7.56 17.03
C VAL A 271 -2.90 -8.74 16.34
N VAL A 272 -4.00 -8.44 15.66
CA VAL A 272 -4.85 -9.43 15.00
C VAL A 272 -4.96 -9.07 13.50
N PRO A 273 -4.73 -10.02 12.59
CA PRO A 273 -4.96 -9.80 11.15
C PRO A 273 -6.42 -9.43 10.85
N TYR A 274 -6.64 -8.62 9.80
CA TYR A 274 -8.00 -8.21 9.39
C TYR A 274 -8.89 -9.39 8.95
N ASP A 275 -8.30 -10.46 8.43
CA ASP A 275 -8.96 -11.69 7.97
C ASP A 275 -9.13 -12.75 9.07
N PHE A 276 -8.93 -12.36 10.33
CA PHE A 276 -9.06 -13.30 11.44
C PHE A 276 -10.51 -13.66 11.72
N GLU A 277 -10.83 -14.95 11.69
CA GLU A 277 -12.21 -15.45 11.74
C GLU A 277 -12.87 -15.35 13.13
N ILE A 278 -12.05 -15.33 14.20
CA ILE A 278 -12.57 -15.30 15.58
C ILE A 278 -12.87 -13.85 15.97
N SER A 279 -14.05 -13.59 16.52
CA SER A 279 -14.41 -12.25 17.01
C SER A 279 -13.55 -11.83 18.21
N ASP A 280 -13.31 -10.53 18.35
CA ASP A 280 -12.46 -9.95 19.38
C ASP A 280 -12.87 -10.38 20.79
N ASP A 281 -14.19 -10.41 21.09
CA ASP A 281 -14.71 -10.83 22.39
C ASP A 281 -14.44 -12.32 22.68
N VAL A 282 -14.54 -13.18 21.68
CA VAL A 282 -14.26 -14.61 21.81
C VAL A 282 -12.76 -14.82 21.99
N LEU A 283 -11.93 -14.09 21.25
CA LEU A 283 -10.47 -14.15 21.40
C LEU A 283 -10.04 -13.71 22.79
N LYS A 284 -10.52 -12.56 23.30
CA LYS A 284 -10.25 -12.08 24.66
C LYS A 284 -10.65 -13.10 25.73
N LYS A 285 -11.82 -13.72 25.61
CA LYS A 285 -12.27 -14.76 26.52
C LYS A 285 -11.37 -16.00 26.48
N LYS A 286 -10.95 -16.41 25.28
CA LYS A 286 -10.07 -17.55 25.07
C LYS A 286 -8.71 -17.33 25.71
N ILE A 287 -8.08 -16.17 25.46
CA ILE A 287 -6.80 -15.81 26.09
C ILE A 287 -6.93 -15.79 27.62
N ASN A 288 -7.96 -15.13 28.14
CA ASN A 288 -8.19 -15.08 29.59
C ASN A 288 -8.40 -16.46 30.21
N SER A 289 -9.05 -17.39 29.52
CA SER A 289 -9.24 -18.76 30.01
C SER A 289 -7.91 -19.51 30.14
N TYR A 290 -7.00 -19.35 29.17
CA TYR A 290 -5.67 -19.98 29.24
C TYR A 290 -4.78 -19.33 30.29
N ILE A 291 -4.84 -18.00 30.47
CA ILE A 291 -4.12 -17.31 31.56
C ILE A 291 -4.58 -17.82 32.94
N LYS A 292 -5.88 -17.98 33.14
CA LYS A 292 -6.43 -18.53 34.40
C LYS A 292 -6.05 -19.98 34.67
N ILE A 293 -5.90 -20.79 33.62
CA ILE A 293 -5.41 -22.18 33.77
C ILE A 293 -3.95 -22.18 34.26
N TYR A 294 -3.15 -21.19 33.82
CA TYR A 294 -1.77 -21.07 34.29
C TYR A 294 -1.65 -20.51 35.71
N ASP A 295 -2.34 -19.38 36.01
CA ASP A 295 -2.39 -18.77 37.35
C ASP A 295 -3.79 -18.19 37.59
N ASP A 296 -4.56 -18.81 38.47
CA ASP A 296 -5.94 -18.40 38.80
C ASP A 296 -6.02 -17.01 39.46
N ASN A 297 -4.88 -16.52 39.99
CA ASN A 297 -4.75 -15.16 40.50
C ASN A 297 -4.43 -14.11 39.43
N CYS A 298 -4.37 -14.48 38.16
CA CYS A 298 -4.14 -13.58 37.04
C CYS A 298 -5.43 -13.37 36.24
N TYR A 299 -5.65 -12.14 35.79
CA TYR A 299 -6.63 -11.83 34.76
C TYR A 299 -6.07 -10.80 33.76
N ALA A 300 -6.46 -10.93 32.51
CA ALA A 300 -5.99 -10.03 31.45
C ALA A 300 -7.04 -8.99 31.07
N VAL A 301 -6.58 -7.77 30.89
CA VAL A 301 -7.28 -6.69 30.18
C VAL A 301 -6.57 -6.52 28.84
N ILE A 302 -7.25 -6.89 27.77
CA ILE A 302 -6.70 -7.04 26.43
C ILE A 302 -7.32 -5.98 25.54
N ASN A 303 -6.49 -5.20 24.88
CA ASN A 303 -6.88 -4.40 23.72
C ASN A 303 -6.63 -5.21 22.44
N ILE A 304 -7.39 -4.98 21.38
CA ILE A 304 -7.18 -5.63 20.08
C ILE A 304 -6.82 -4.57 19.06
N ASP A 305 -5.66 -4.73 18.50
CA ASP A 305 -5.18 -3.89 17.41
C ASP A 305 -5.21 -4.64 16.09
N ARG A 306 -5.44 -3.91 15.01
CA ARG A 306 -5.40 -4.47 13.66
C ARG A 306 -4.06 -4.19 13.02
N ALA A 307 -3.44 -5.23 12.46
CA ALA A 307 -2.16 -5.07 11.76
C ALA A 307 -2.31 -4.04 10.62
N MET A 308 -1.64 -2.89 10.74
CA MET A 308 -1.65 -1.82 9.74
C MET A 308 -0.67 -2.08 8.60
N VAL A 309 0.29 -2.97 8.81
CA VAL A 309 1.27 -3.44 7.84
C VAL A 309 1.05 -4.94 7.62
N ARG A 310 1.09 -5.39 6.37
CA ARG A 310 0.94 -6.82 6.01
C ARG A 310 2.29 -7.51 6.00
#